data_89d03c9f8d4802ffcc79b898d521a9bd
#
_entry.id   89d03c9f8d4802ffcc79b898d521a9bd
#
_cell.length_a   1.000
_cell.length_b   1.000
_cell.length_c   1.000
_cell.angle_alpha   90.00
_cell.angle_beta   90.00
_cell.angle_gamma   90.00
#
_symmetry.space_group_name_H-M   'P 1'
#
loop_
_entity.id
_entity.type
_entity.pdbx_description
1 polymer ?
#
loop_
_entity_poly.entity_id
_entity_poly.type
_entity_poly.pdbx_seq_one_letter_code
_entity_poly.pdbx_strand_id
1 'polypeptide(L)' 'MKVKYIKKTNVSLTEAKTYDVMSVEKGSYRIVDDTGEDYLFQPEDFEIIEK' A
#
# COMPACT_ATOMS: atom_id res chain seq x y z
N MET A 1 -1.29 -0.56 -10.74
CA MET A 1 -2.39 -0.87 -9.83
C MET A 1 -2.40 0.12 -8.69
N LYS A 2 -3.56 0.69 -8.40
CA LYS A 2 -3.71 1.61 -7.27
C LYS A 2 -4.51 0.95 -6.18
N VAL A 3 -4.08 1.14 -4.94
CA VAL A 3 -4.76 0.57 -3.78
C VAL A 3 -4.96 1.66 -2.74
N LYS A 4 -6.00 1.49 -1.91
CA LYS A 4 -6.30 2.41 -0.82
C LYS A 4 -6.04 1.71 0.49
N TYR A 5 -5.28 2.35 1.38
CA TYR A 5 -5.02 1.81 2.70
C TYR A 5 -6.29 1.93 3.54
N ILE A 6 -6.73 0.81 4.12
CA ILE A 6 -8.01 0.75 4.84
C ILE A 6 -7.87 0.54 6.34
N LYS A 7 -6.64 0.59 6.85
CA LYS A 7 -6.39 0.44 8.28
C LYS A 7 -6.05 1.79 8.89
N LYS A 8 -5.76 1.80 10.19
CA LYS A 8 -5.44 3.04 10.89
C LYS A 8 -4.10 3.61 10.43
N THR A 9 -4.05 4.93 10.35
CA THR A 9 -2.82 5.64 10.02
C THR A 9 -1.70 5.25 10.98
N ASN A 10 -0.52 5.02 10.40
CA ASN A 10 0.69 4.79 11.16
C ASN A 10 1.82 5.60 10.53
N VAL A 11 3.06 5.35 10.96
CA VAL A 11 4.21 6.11 10.46
C VAL A 11 4.44 5.91 8.97
N SER A 12 4.05 4.75 8.44
CA SER A 12 4.31 4.40 7.04
C SER A 12 3.15 4.69 6.11
N LEU A 13 1.90 4.58 6.61
CA LEU A 13 0.71 4.63 5.74
C LEU A 13 -0.38 5.49 6.37
N THR A 14 -1.12 6.19 5.52
CA THR A 14 -2.22 7.05 5.96
C THR A 14 -3.55 6.41 5.59
N GLU A 15 -4.47 6.35 6.54
CA GLU A 15 -5.81 5.80 6.34
C GLU A 15 -6.51 6.50 5.17
N ALA A 16 -7.15 5.71 4.31
CA ALA A 16 -7.92 6.18 3.16
C ALA A 16 -7.07 6.82 2.04
N LYS A 17 -5.75 6.84 2.19
CA LYS A 17 -4.87 7.36 1.13
C LYS A 17 -4.63 6.28 0.10
N THR A 18 -4.49 6.68 -1.17
CA THR A 18 -4.19 5.74 -2.26
C THR A 18 -2.70 5.69 -2.52
N TYR A 19 -2.23 4.51 -2.91
CA TYR A 19 -0.82 4.27 -3.20
C TYR A 19 -0.70 3.48 -4.49
N ASP A 20 0.39 3.69 -5.21
CA ASP A 20 0.69 2.89 -6.40
C ASP A 20 1.48 1.66 -5.99
N VAL A 21 1.05 0.49 -6.48
CA VAL A 21 1.78 -0.75 -6.23
C VAL A 21 2.84 -0.89 -7.30
N MET A 22 4.11 -0.87 -6.90
CA MET A 22 5.24 -0.97 -7.82
C MET A 22 5.35 -2.38 -8.39
N SER A 23 5.12 -3.38 -7.55
CA SER A 23 5.18 -4.77 -7.97
C SER A 23 4.48 -5.62 -6.92
N VAL A 24 4.10 -6.84 -7.31
CA VAL A 24 3.54 -7.83 -6.39
C VAL A 24 4.60 -8.90 -6.24
N GLU A 25 5.10 -9.10 -5.03
CA GLU A 25 6.19 -10.04 -4.75
C GLU A 25 5.73 -11.05 -3.72
N LYS A 26 5.61 -12.31 -4.14
CA LYS A 26 5.17 -13.40 -3.26
C LYS A 26 3.85 -13.06 -2.57
N GLY A 27 2.94 -12.43 -3.31
CA GLY A 27 1.63 -12.08 -2.78
C GLY A 27 1.59 -10.82 -1.95
N SER A 28 2.71 -10.10 -1.80
CA SER A 28 2.77 -8.84 -1.07
C SER A 28 2.93 -7.68 -2.04
N TYR A 29 2.43 -6.50 -1.64
CA TYR A 29 2.53 -5.30 -2.46
C TYR A 29 3.78 -4.52 -2.09
N ARG A 30 4.60 -4.20 -3.08
CA ARG A 30 5.73 -3.29 -2.87
C ARG A 30 5.24 -1.88 -3.15
N ILE A 31 5.30 -1.04 -2.12
CA ILE A 31 4.76 0.32 -2.15
C ILE A 31 5.78 1.28 -1.57
N VAL A 32 5.94 2.45 -2.21
CA VAL A 32 6.69 3.54 -1.60
C VAL A 32 5.75 4.20 -0.60
N ASP A 33 6.09 4.11 0.67
CA ASP A 33 5.22 4.59 1.74
C ASP A 33 5.41 6.10 2.01
N ASP A 34 4.77 6.59 3.07
CA ASP A 34 4.81 8.01 3.40
C ASP A 34 6.21 8.48 3.83
N THR A 35 7.10 7.55 4.19
CA THR A 35 8.48 7.91 4.54
C THR A 35 9.35 8.08 3.30
N GLY A 36 8.83 7.72 2.13
CA GLY A 36 9.59 7.80 0.88
C GLY A 36 10.41 6.55 0.58
N GLU A 37 10.26 5.50 1.38
CA GLU A 37 10.98 4.25 1.18
C GLU A 37 10.02 3.15 0.76
N ASP A 38 10.52 2.16 0.03
CA ASP A 38 9.67 1.07 -0.45
C ASP A 38 9.79 -0.13 0.48
N TYR A 39 8.62 -0.68 0.81
CA TYR A 39 8.50 -1.86 1.64
C TYR A 39 7.42 -2.77 1.07
N LEU A 40 7.40 -4.01 1.56
CA LEU A 40 6.35 -4.97 1.21
C LEU A 40 5.26 -4.91 2.25
N PHE A 41 4.02 -4.79 1.79
CA PHE A 41 2.84 -4.69 2.66
C PHE A 41 1.84 -5.79 2.33
N GLN A 42 1.00 -6.15 3.30
CA GLN A 42 0.01 -7.19 3.13
C GLN A 42 -1.20 -6.68 2.35
N PRO A 43 -1.64 -7.39 1.30
CA PRO A 43 -2.80 -6.96 0.52
C PRO A 43 -4.07 -6.77 1.35
N GLU A 44 -4.21 -7.52 2.44
CA GLU A 44 -5.40 -7.44 3.28
C GLU A 44 -5.57 -6.08 3.95
N ASP A 45 -4.53 -5.26 3.98
CA ASP A 45 -4.59 -3.91 4.55
C ASP A 45 -5.06 -2.88 3.53
N PHE A 46 -5.36 -3.31 2.31
CA PHE A 46 -5.68 -2.42 1.21
C PHE A 46 -6.90 -2.88 0.44
N GLU A 47 -7.51 -1.92 -0.26
CA GLU A 47 -8.59 -2.19 -1.20
C GLU A 47 -8.10 -1.79 -2.59
N ILE A 48 -8.28 -2.66 -3.57
CA ILE A 48 -7.87 -2.35 -4.95
C ILE A 48 -8.83 -1.30 -5.50
N ILE A 49 -8.28 -0.16 -5.91
CA ILE A 49 -9.07 0.93 -6.49
C ILE A 49 -9.00 0.87 -8.01
N GLU A 50 -7.81 0.56 -8.55
CA GLU A 50 -7.62 0.56 -9.98
C GLU A 50 -6.56 -0.47 -10.34
N LYS A 51 -6.92 -1.39 -11.21
CA LYS A 51 -5.95 -2.37 -11.70
C LYS A 51 -5.18 -1.77 -12.87
#